data_7a445aab96adab47fed06bd19a2541b4
#
_entry.id   7a445aab96adab47fed06bd19a2541b4
#
_cell.length_a   1.000
_cell.length_b   1.000
_cell.length_c   1.000
_cell.angle_alpha   90.00
_cell.angle_beta   90.00
_cell.angle_gamma   90.00
#
_symmetry.space_group_name_H-M   'P 1'
#
loop_
_entity.id
_entity.type
_entity.pdbx_description
1 polymer ?
#
loop_
_entity_poly.entity_id
_entity_poly.type
_entity_poly.pdbx_seq_one_letter_code
_entity_poly.pdbx_strand_id
1 'polypeptide(L)'
;LSAFLYAGGNILTGFAIDRQELWLLYLAYGILGGLGLGAGYITPVSTIIKWFPDKRGLATGLAIMGFGFASLLTSPIAQHLIAGVGLVETFYILGASYFIIMLLASQFIKRPNEQELAILSVSGKEKTAFLTQGMAANQALKSNRFYILWIIFFINIACGLGLISAASPMAQEM
;
A
#
# COMPACT_ATOMS: atom_id res chain seq x y z
N LEU A 1 4.79 10.31 8.28
CA LEU A 1 4.81 11.03 7.01
C LEU A 1 3.73 10.51 6.06
N SER A 2 3.65 9.17 5.80
CA SER A 2 2.65 8.60 4.87
C SER A 2 1.21 8.89 5.29
N ALA A 3 0.89 8.87 6.58
CA ALA A 3 -0.43 9.19 7.09
C ALA A 3 -0.86 10.62 6.72
N PHE A 4 0.06 11.58 6.84
CA PHE A 4 -0.20 12.98 6.47
C PHE A 4 -0.39 13.15 4.96
N LEU A 5 0.46 12.50 4.15
CA LEU A 5 0.36 12.58 2.69
C LEU A 5 -0.92 11.90 2.17
N TYR A 6 -1.23 10.72 2.67
CA TYR A 6 -2.40 9.96 2.21
C TYR A 6 -3.71 10.61 2.65
N ALA A 7 -3.82 10.98 3.92
CA ALA A 7 -5.02 11.65 4.43
C ALA A 7 -5.19 13.04 3.82
N GLY A 8 -4.10 13.82 3.71
CA GLY A 8 -4.10 15.12 3.06
C GLY A 8 -4.50 15.02 1.59
N GLY A 9 -4.00 14.01 0.87
CA GLY A 9 -4.40 13.70 -0.50
C GLY A 9 -5.90 13.44 -0.63
N ASN A 10 -6.49 12.62 0.26
CA ASN A 10 -7.92 12.34 0.26
C ASN A 10 -8.76 13.58 0.58
N ILE A 11 -8.39 14.36 1.60
CA ILE A 11 -9.10 15.60 1.96
C ILE A 11 -9.03 16.61 0.82
N LEU A 12 -7.84 16.79 0.23
CA LEU A 12 -7.66 17.70 -0.90
C LEU A 12 -8.42 17.21 -2.15
N THR A 13 -8.59 15.89 -2.30
CA THR A 13 -9.44 15.30 -3.36
C THR A 13 -10.90 15.67 -3.17
N GLY A 14 -11.42 15.59 -1.95
CA GLY A 14 -12.77 16.08 -1.63
C GLY A 14 -12.95 17.56 -2.02
N PHE A 15 -11.98 18.40 -1.69
CA PHE A 15 -11.98 19.80 -2.07
C PHE A 15 -11.90 20.03 -3.58
N ALA A 16 -11.11 19.23 -4.30
CA ALA A 16 -10.99 19.28 -5.75
C ALA A 16 -12.31 18.92 -6.46
N ILE A 17 -13.03 17.93 -5.93
CA ILE A 17 -14.34 17.52 -6.44
C ILE A 17 -15.38 18.62 -6.22
N ASP A 18 -15.39 19.24 -5.05
CA ASP A 18 -16.27 20.35 -4.70
C ASP A 18 -16.08 21.56 -5.66
N ARG A 19 -14.81 21.85 -6.00
CA ARG A 19 -14.44 22.91 -6.95
C ARG A 19 -14.54 22.51 -8.42
N GLN A 20 -14.79 21.23 -8.72
CA GLN A 20 -14.77 20.65 -10.07
C GLN A 20 -13.46 20.89 -10.85
N GLU A 21 -12.33 21.00 -10.13
CA GLU A 21 -11.01 21.23 -10.71
C GLU A 21 -10.26 19.91 -10.93
N LEU A 22 -10.21 19.43 -12.17
CA LEU A 22 -9.54 18.18 -12.54
C LEU A 22 -8.03 18.20 -12.24
N TRP A 23 -7.35 19.32 -12.44
CA TRP A 23 -5.91 19.44 -12.15
C TRP A 23 -5.61 19.22 -10.68
N LEU A 24 -6.41 19.80 -9.81
CA LEU A 24 -6.27 19.66 -8.37
C LEU A 24 -6.52 18.21 -7.95
N LEU A 25 -7.48 17.53 -8.58
CA LEU A 25 -7.78 16.12 -8.35
C LEU A 25 -6.59 15.22 -8.72
N TYR A 26 -5.96 15.44 -9.87
CA TYR A 26 -4.76 14.67 -10.25
C TYR A 26 -3.58 14.90 -9.31
N LEU A 27 -3.38 16.12 -8.86
CA LEU A 27 -2.32 16.43 -7.88
C LEU A 27 -2.62 15.83 -6.51
N ALA A 28 -3.85 15.98 -6.03
CA ALA A 28 -4.26 15.53 -4.71
C ALA A 28 -4.29 14.00 -4.61
N TYR A 29 -5.06 13.35 -5.46
CA TYR A 29 -5.23 11.90 -5.44
C TYR A 29 -4.03 11.18 -6.06
N GLY A 30 -3.59 11.62 -7.23
CA GLY A 30 -2.52 10.96 -7.98
C GLY A 30 -1.15 11.12 -7.31
N ILE A 31 -0.73 12.35 -7.04
CA ILE A 31 0.63 12.59 -6.52
C ILE A 31 0.66 12.46 -5.01
N LEU A 32 -0.11 13.26 -4.27
CA LEU A 32 -0.06 13.22 -2.79
C LEU A 32 -0.59 11.91 -2.23
N GLY A 33 -1.75 11.45 -2.70
CA GLY A 33 -2.33 10.18 -2.30
C GLY A 33 -1.45 8.99 -2.69
N GLY A 34 -0.91 8.98 -3.91
CA GLY A 34 -0.01 7.95 -4.41
C GLY A 34 1.30 7.85 -3.64
N LEU A 35 1.97 8.98 -3.35
CA LEU A 35 3.18 9.01 -2.51
C LEU A 35 2.87 8.57 -1.08
N GLY A 36 1.74 9.01 -0.52
CA GLY A 36 1.28 8.60 0.80
C GLY A 36 1.03 7.10 0.90
N LEU A 37 0.33 6.53 -0.09
CA LEU A 37 0.04 5.11 -0.19
C LEU A 37 1.32 4.28 -0.35
N GLY A 38 2.21 4.68 -1.25
CA GLY A 38 3.48 4.01 -1.50
C GLY A 38 4.36 3.94 -0.25
N ALA A 39 4.55 5.06 0.44
CA ALA A 39 5.32 5.11 1.69
C ALA A 39 4.65 4.30 2.81
N GLY A 40 3.32 4.33 2.87
CA GLY A 40 2.53 3.56 3.84
C GLY A 40 2.58 2.06 3.61
N TYR A 41 2.68 1.61 2.36
CA TYR A 41 2.79 0.21 2.00
C TYR A 41 4.18 -0.38 2.28
N ILE A 42 5.23 0.34 1.88
CA ILE A 42 6.61 -0.16 2.00
C ILE A 42 7.02 -0.35 3.47
N THR A 43 6.57 0.53 4.37
CA THR A 43 6.98 0.51 5.78
C THR A 43 6.56 -0.77 6.51
N PRO A 44 5.29 -1.19 6.55
CA PRO A 44 4.89 -2.42 7.22
C PRO A 44 5.44 -3.67 6.53
N VAL A 45 5.45 -3.71 5.20
CA VAL A 45 5.97 -4.86 4.45
C VAL A 45 7.46 -5.07 4.74
N SER A 46 8.27 -4.02 4.70
CA SER A 46 9.70 -4.10 5.02
C SER A 46 9.97 -4.48 6.48
N THR A 47 9.09 -4.07 7.39
CA THR A 47 9.20 -4.40 8.82
C THR A 47 8.87 -5.88 9.06
N ILE A 48 7.79 -6.39 8.48
CA ILE A 48 7.39 -7.79 8.61
C ILE A 48 8.46 -8.73 8.05
N ILE A 49 9.05 -8.41 6.90
CA ILE A 49 10.14 -9.20 6.31
C ILE A 49 11.35 -9.29 7.26
N LYS A 50 11.62 -8.26 8.06
CA LYS A 50 12.71 -8.27 9.04
C LYS A 50 12.40 -9.14 10.26
N TRP A 51 11.13 -9.19 10.68
CA TRP A 51 10.68 -10.04 11.78
C TRP A 51 10.64 -11.53 11.43
N PHE A 52 10.41 -11.87 10.16
CA PHE A 52 10.30 -13.24 9.68
C PHE A 52 11.32 -13.56 8.59
N PRO A 53 12.62 -13.58 8.90
CA PRO A 53 13.68 -13.82 7.92
C PRO A 53 13.59 -15.21 7.28
N ASP A 54 13.10 -16.22 8.00
CA ASP A 54 12.99 -17.61 7.51
C ASP A 54 11.82 -17.83 6.54
N LYS A 55 10.75 -17.04 6.66
CA LYS A 55 9.50 -17.21 5.90
C LYS A 55 9.09 -15.90 5.20
N ARG A 56 10.04 -15.24 4.55
CA ARG A 56 9.84 -13.93 3.92
C ARG A 56 8.69 -13.91 2.90
N GLY A 57 8.56 -14.96 2.09
CA GLY A 57 7.49 -15.08 1.11
C GLY A 57 6.11 -15.15 1.76
N LEU A 58 5.96 -15.95 2.80
CA LEU A 58 4.70 -16.06 3.55
C LEU A 58 4.37 -14.75 4.27
N ALA A 59 5.35 -14.12 4.90
CA ALA A 59 5.18 -12.86 5.60
C ALA A 59 4.75 -11.73 4.63
N THR A 60 5.37 -11.65 3.46
CA THR A 60 5.00 -10.69 2.41
C THR A 60 3.60 -11.00 1.87
N GLY A 61 3.28 -12.27 1.61
CA GLY A 61 1.96 -12.70 1.14
C GLY A 61 0.84 -12.32 2.13
N LEU A 62 1.04 -12.55 3.42
CA LEU A 62 0.09 -12.14 4.46
C LEU A 62 -0.08 -10.62 4.55
N ALA A 63 1.01 -9.86 4.40
CA ALA A 63 0.93 -8.41 4.38
C ALA A 63 0.13 -7.90 3.17
N ILE A 64 0.32 -8.49 1.99
CA ILE A 64 -0.43 -8.14 0.78
C ILE A 64 -1.90 -8.56 0.89
N MET A 65 -2.18 -9.72 1.48
CA MET A 65 -3.56 -10.17 1.73
C MET A 65 -4.33 -9.20 2.60
N GLY A 66 -3.67 -8.52 3.54
CA GLY A 66 -4.27 -7.44 4.34
C GLY A 66 -4.86 -6.30 3.50
N PHE A 67 -4.28 -6.00 2.35
CA PHE A 67 -4.81 -5.02 1.38
C PHE A 67 -6.16 -5.46 0.81
N GLY A 68 -6.29 -6.74 0.45
CA GLY A 68 -7.56 -7.30 -0.03
C GLY A 68 -8.66 -7.23 1.05
N PHE A 69 -8.32 -7.59 2.28
CA PHE A 69 -9.26 -7.48 3.41
C PHE A 69 -9.68 -6.03 3.69
N ALA A 70 -8.74 -5.08 3.61
CA ALA A 70 -9.04 -3.67 3.80
C ALA A 70 -10.07 -3.17 2.77
N SER A 71 -9.91 -3.54 1.50
CA SER A 71 -10.86 -3.15 0.44
C SER A 71 -12.25 -3.77 0.64
N LEU A 72 -12.31 -5.01 1.12
CA LEU A 72 -13.57 -5.69 1.42
C LEU A 72 -14.40 -4.97 2.50
N LEU A 73 -13.73 -4.38 3.49
CA LEU A 73 -14.38 -3.61 4.54
C LEU A 73 -14.68 -2.18 4.09
N THR A 74 -13.76 -1.55 3.41
CA THR A 74 -13.89 -0.13 3.02
C THR A 74 -14.91 0.09 1.91
N SER A 75 -15.05 -0.86 0.97
CA SER A 75 -15.96 -0.71 -0.17
C SER A 75 -17.43 -0.52 0.25
N PRO A 76 -18.04 -1.39 1.09
CA PRO A 76 -19.42 -1.18 1.52
C PRO A 76 -19.57 0.09 2.39
N ILE A 77 -18.59 0.41 3.23
CA ILE A 77 -18.61 1.64 4.03
C ILE A 77 -18.63 2.87 3.14
N ALA A 78 -17.76 2.90 2.12
CA ALA A 78 -17.72 4.01 1.17
C ALA A 78 -19.03 4.15 0.38
N GLN A 79 -19.63 3.04 -0.06
CA GLN A 79 -20.92 3.06 -0.77
C GLN A 79 -22.05 3.61 0.11
N HIS A 80 -22.13 3.20 1.36
CA HIS A 80 -23.11 3.72 2.32
C HIS A 80 -22.93 5.21 2.60
N LEU A 81 -21.66 5.65 2.76
CA LEU A 81 -21.37 7.07 2.96
C LEU A 81 -21.73 7.90 1.71
N ILE A 82 -21.36 7.45 0.52
CA ILE A 82 -21.71 8.15 -0.72
C ILE A 82 -23.23 8.29 -0.89
N ALA A 83 -23.99 7.23 -0.58
CA ALA A 83 -25.45 7.26 -0.65
C ALA A 83 -26.09 8.16 0.40
N GLY A 84 -25.47 8.28 1.59
CA GLY A 84 -26.04 9.05 2.72
C GLY A 84 -25.65 10.52 2.73
N VAL A 85 -24.36 10.80 2.56
CA VAL A 85 -23.80 12.17 2.74
C VAL A 85 -23.23 12.77 1.44
N GLY A 86 -23.09 11.98 0.40
CA GLY A 86 -22.53 12.43 -0.88
C GLY A 86 -21.04 12.15 -1.04
N LEU A 87 -20.55 12.37 -2.25
CA LEU A 87 -19.18 12.00 -2.64
C LEU A 87 -18.13 12.85 -1.92
N VAL A 88 -18.29 14.14 -1.86
CA VAL A 88 -17.33 15.10 -1.27
C VAL A 88 -17.14 14.83 0.22
N GLU A 89 -18.24 14.75 0.96
CA GLU A 89 -18.24 14.46 2.40
C GLU A 89 -17.62 13.10 2.70
N THR A 90 -17.84 12.11 1.84
CA THR A 90 -17.23 10.79 1.97
C THR A 90 -15.71 10.86 1.94
N PHE A 91 -15.12 11.66 1.04
CA PHE A 91 -13.66 11.84 0.99
C PHE A 91 -13.10 12.51 2.25
N TYR A 92 -13.83 13.45 2.83
CA TYR A 92 -13.43 14.07 4.11
C TYR A 92 -13.48 13.08 5.26
N ILE A 93 -14.57 12.33 5.38
CA ILE A 93 -14.75 11.32 6.44
C ILE A 93 -13.71 10.20 6.32
N LEU A 94 -13.51 9.66 5.12
CA LEU A 94 -12.51 8.62 4.89
C LEU A 94 -11.09 9.13 5.10
N GLY A 95 -10.78 10.35 4.64
CA GLY A 95 -9.49 10.97 4.84
C GLY A 95 -9.15 11.14 6.33
N ALA A 96 -10.10 11.65 7.13
CA ALA A 96 -9.94 11.79 8.58
C ALA A 96 -9.82 10.43 9.28
N SER A 97 -10.65 9.44 8.90
CA SER A 97 -10.60 8.10 9.45
C SER A 97 -9.27 7.41 9.17
N TYR A 98 -8.77 7.47 7.94
CA TYR A 98 -7.47 6.92 7.57
C TYR A 98 -6.33 7.60 8.31
N PHE A 99 -6.41 8.91 8.52
CA PHE A 99 -5.41 9.63 9.30
C PHE A 99 -5.29 9.08 10.72
N ILE A 100 -6.41 8.94 11.41
CA ILE A 100 -6.46 8.42 12.78
C ILE A 100 -5.95 6.98 12.84
N ILE A 101 -6.46 6.11 11.96
CA ILE A 101 -6.08 4.69 11.93
C ILE A 101 -4.59 4.52 11.63
N MET A 102 -4.06 5.25 10.63
CA MET A 102 -2.64 5.17 10.28
C MET A 102 -1.72 5.73 11.37
N LEU A 103 -2.15 6.79 12.08
CA LEU A 103 -1.40 7.30 13.23
C LEU A 103 -1.35 6.28 14.36
N LEU A 104 -2.49 5.70 14.71
CA LEU A 104 -2.55 4.66 15.74
C LEU A 104 -1.70 3.45 15.32
N ALA A 105 -1.86 2.96 14.11
CA ALA A 105 -1.10 1.83 13.60
C ALA A 105 0.41 2.10 13.58
N SER A 106 0.84 3.33 13.30
CA SER A 106 2.25 3.69 13.27
C SER A 106 2.95 3.55 14.62
N GLN A 107 2.20 3.64 15.72
CA GLN A 107 2.74 3.48 17.08
C GLN A 107 3.03 2.02 17.42
N PHE A 108 2.33 1.09 16.79
CA PHE A 108 2.55 -0.36 16.99
C PHE A 108 3.67 -0.92 16.11
N ILE A 109 4.06 -0.22 15.04
CA ILE A 109 5.11 -0.68 14.14
C ILE A 109 6.48 -0.40 14.76
N LYS A 110 7.05 -1.43 15.41
CA LYS A 110 8.43 -1.38 15.94
C LYS A 110 9.35 -2.18 15.02
N ARG A 111 10.49 -1.59 14.69
CA ARG A 111 11.57 -2.31 14.01
C ARG A 111 12.29 -3.20 15.03
N PRO A 112 12.67 -4.44 14.67
CA PRO A 112 13.47 -5.26 15.54
C PRO A 112 14.83 -4.58 15.84
N ASN A 113 15.27 -4.65 17.09
CA ASN A 113 16.57 -4.15 17.53
C ASN A 113 17.70 -4.99 16.92
N GLU A 114 18.92 -4.44 16.88
CA GLU A 114 20.09 -5.17 16.35
C GLU A 114 20.35 -6.48 17.09
N GLN A 115 20.06 -6.53 18.39
CA GLN A 115 20.17 -7.75 19.20
C GLN A 115 19.11 -8.80 18.81
N GLU A 116 17.88 -8.38 18.57
CA GLU A 116 16.80 -9.25 18.10
C GLU A 116 17.07 -9.75 16.68
N LEU A 117 17.58 -8.89 15.80
CA LEU A 117 18.03 -9.27 14.45
C LEU A 117 19.17 -10.31 14.51
N ALA A 118 20.10 -10.17 15.43
CA ALA A 118 21.17 -11.14 15.63
C ALA A 118 20.63 -12.50 16.09
N ILE A 119 19.68 -12.53 17.01
CA ILE A 119 19.02 -13.76 17.49
C ILE A 119 18.21 -14.42 16.37
N LEU A 120 17.43 -13.64 15.63
CA LEU A 120 16.63 -14.12 14.49
C LEU A 120 17.51 -14.64 13.34
N SER A 121 18.69 -14.03 13.14
CA SER A 121 19.65 -14.47 12.12
C SER A 121 20.42 -15.74 12.51
N VAL A 122 20.59 -15.99 13.80
CA VAL A 122 21.26 -17.23 14.30
C VAL A 122 20.38 -18.47 14.08
N SER A 123 19.05 -18.30 14.14
CA SER A 123 18.08 -19.38 13.84
C SER A 123 17.99 -19.73 12.35
N GLY A 124 18.42 -18.83 11.47
CA GLY A 124 18.33 -18.98 10.00
C GLY A 124 19.67 -19.15 9.27
N LYS A 125 20.71 -19.56 9.96
CA LYS A 125 22.13 -19.52 9.52
C LYS A 125 22.49 -20.16 8.17
N GLU A 126 21.69 -21.04 7.60
CA GLU A 126 22.05 -21.68 6.33
C GLU A 126 21.51 -20.96 5.06
N LYS A 127 20.48 -20.13 5.19
CA LYS A 127 19.87 -19.46 4.01
C LYS A 127 20.22 -17.96 3.91
N THR A 128 20.73 -17.36 4.98
CA THR A 128 20.94 -15.90 5.05
C THR A 128 22.24 -15.45 4.40
N ALA A 129 23.21 -16.31 4.22
CA ALA A 129 24.49 -15.98 3.56
C ALA A 129 24.34 -15.54 2.10
N PHE A 130 23.29 -16.01 1.39
CA PHE A 130 22.99 -15.60 0.02
C PHE A 130 22.32 -14.22 -0.09
N LEU A 131 21.85 -13.63 1.01
CA LEU A 131 21.02 -12.43 1.04
C LEU A 131 21.71 -11.22 1.62
N THR A 132 22.96 -11.36 2.12
CA THR A 132 23.71 -10.27 2.72
C THR A 132 24.42 -9.38 1.68
N GLN A 133 24.46 -9.80 0.42
CA GLN A 133 24.90 -8.93 -0.69
C GLN A 133 23.69 -8.22 -1.29
N GLY A 134 23.14 -7.27 -0.55
CA GLY A 134 22.17 -6.32 -1.09
C GLY A 134 22.81 -5.53 -2.22
N MET A 135 22.29 -5.66 -3.43
CA MET A 135 22.72 -4.87 -4.56
C MET A 135 22.31 -3.41 -4.31
N ALA A 136 23.23 -2.45 -4.47
CA ALA A 136 22.90 -1.04 -4.36
C ALA A 136 21.81 -0.68 -5.40
N ALA A 137 20.87 0.19 -5.03
CA ALA A 137 19.74 0.56 -5.90
C ALA A 137 20.18 1.01 -7.31
N ASN A 138 21.31 1.70 -7.39
CA ASN A 138 21.87 2.16 -8.67
C ASN A 138 22.41 1.01 -9.54
N GLN A 139 22.85 -0.09 -8.95
CA GLN A 139 23.26 -1.29 -9.67
C GLN A 139 22.05 -2.13 -10.08
N ALA A 140 21.00 -2.19 -9.25
CA ALA A 140 19.77 -2.87 -9.57
C ALA A 140 19.07 -2.25 -10.78
N LEU A 141 19.00 -0.92 -10.86
CA LEU A 141 18.44 -0.18 -12.00
C LEU A 141 19.21 -0.40 -13.31
N LYS A 142 20.49 -0.74 -13.25
CA LYS A 142 21.30 -1.07 -14.45
C LYS A 142 21.17 -2.55 -14.85
N SER A 143 20.54 -3.38 -14.02
CA SER A 143 20.40 -4.82 -14.27
C SER A 143 19.19 -5.11 -15.16
N ASN A 144 19.41 -5.85 -16.24
CA ASN A 144 18.34 -6.33 -17.13
C ASN A 144 17.30 -7.19 -16.38
N ARG A 145 17.72 -7.89 -15.31
CA ARG A 145 16.83 -8.69 -14.45
C ARG A 145 15.79 -7.84 -13.72
N PHE A 146 16.15 -6.62 -13.36
CA PHE A 146 15.21 -5.66 -12.73
C PHE A 146 14.06 -5.33 -13.68
N TYR A 147 14.35 -5.01 -14.94
CA TYR A 147 13.33 -4.66 -15.93
C TYR A 147 12.41 -5.82 -16.28
N ILE A 148 12.96 -7.04 -16.39
CA ILE A 148 12.15 -8.24 -16.64
C ILE A 148 11.17 -8.47 -15.48
N LEU A 149 11.65 -8.43 -14.24
CA LEU A 149 10.79 -8.56 -13.06
C LEU A 149 9.76 -7.45 -12.98
N TRP A 150 10.16 -6.22 -13.30
CA TRP A 150 9.26 -5.07 -13.30
C TRP A 150 8.14 -5.22 -14.33
N ILE A 151 8.45 -5.66 -15.54
CA ILE A 151 7.46 -5.91 -16.61
C ILE A 151 6.50 -7.02 -16.21
N ILE A 152 7.00 -8.14 -15.67
CA ILE A 152 6.15 -9.24 -15.20
C ILE A 152 5.19 -8.75 -14.13
N PHE A 153 5.68 -7.96 -13.17
CA PHE A 153 4.88 -7.39 -12.09
C PHE A 153 3.85 -6.40 -12.61
N PHE A 154 4.25 -5.55 -13.55
CA PHE A 154 3.37 -4.58 -14.21
C PHE A 154 2.22 -5.28 -14.94
N ILE A 155 2.51 -6.28 -15.76
CA ILE A 155 1.48 -7.05 -16.49
C ILE A 155 0.53 -7.74 -15.52
N ASN A 156 1.06 -8.37 -14.47
CA ASN A 156 0.25 -9.06 -13.47
C ASN A 156 -0.74 -8.10 -12.76
N ILE A 157 -0.27 -6.94 -12.34
CA ILE A 157 -1.13 -5.92 -11.71
C ILE A 157 -2.15 -5.35 -12.71
N ALA A 158 -1.72 -5.05 -13.93
CA ALA A 158 -2.60 -4.51 -14.95
C ALA A 158 -3.75 -5.48 -15.30
N CYS A 159 -3.44 -6.77 -15.47
CA CYS A 159 -4.44 -7.80 -15.67
C CYS A 159 -5.37 -7.96 -14.47
N GLY A 160 -4.81 -7.97 -13.25
CA GLY A 160 -5.60 -8.09 -12.01
C GLY A 160 -6.57 -6.93 -11.82
N LEU A 161 -6.11 -5.69 -11.99
CA LEU A 161 -6.95 -4.50 -11.89
C LEU A 161 -7.98 -4.44 -13.02
N GLY A 162 -7.61 -4.84 -14.25
CA GLY A 162 -8.52 -4.93 -15.38
C GLY A 162 -9.68 -5.90 -15.12
N LEU A 163 -9.38 -7.09 -14.59
CA LEU A 163 -10.42 -8.05 -14.22
C LEU A 163 -11.33 -7.53 -13.10
N ILE A 164 -10.77 -6.93 -12.05
CA ILE A 164 -11.57 -6.38 -10.95
C ILE A 164 -12.47 -5.24 -11.43
N SER A 165 -11.98 -4.36 -12.29
CA SER A 165 -12.77 -3.25 -12.83
C SER A 165 -13.90 -3.74 -13.75
N ALA A 166 -13.69 -4.82 -14.51
CA ALA A 166 -14.70 -5.42 -15.38
C ALA A 166 -15.71 -6.30 -14.63
N ALA A 167 -15.30 -6.90 -13.50
CA ALA A 167 -16.15 -7.79 -12.72
C ALA A 167 -17.38 -7.09 -12.12
N SER A 168 -17.24 -5.83 -11.71
CA SER A 168 -18.34 -5.06 -11.12
C SER A 168 -19.49 -4.81 -12.10
N PRO A 169 -19.28 -4.27 -13.32
CA PRO A 169 -20.36 -4.12 -14.30
C PRO A 169 -20.92 -5.46 -14.79
N MET A 170 -20.06 -6.49 -14.96
CA MET A 170 -20.55 -7.83 -15.37
C MET A 170 -21.46 -8.47 -14.33
N ALA A 171 -21.22 -8.25 -13.03
CA ALA A 171 -22.07 -8.75 -11.97
C ALA A 171 -23.44 -8.00 -11.88
N GLN A 172 -23.53 -6.79 -12.43
CA GLN A 172 -24.77 -6.01 -12.46
C GLN A 172 -25.65 -6.35 -13.68
N GLU A 173 -25.06 -6.92 -14.72
CA GLU A 173 -25.78 -7.32 -15.95
C GLU A 173 -26.30 -8.78 -15.89
N MET A 174 -25.90 -9.57 -14.88
CA MET A 174 -26.37 -10.93 -14.61
C MET A 174 -27.57 -10.94 -13.66
#